data_e5abe3b1851c2b7ff421b0a6c4ae8e3f
#
_entry.id   e5abe3b1851c2b7ff421b0a6c4ae8e3f
#
_cell.length_a   1.000
_cell.length_b   1.000
_cell.length_c   1.000
_cell.angle_alpha   90.00
_cell.angle_beta   90.00
_cell.angle_gamma   90.00
#
_symmetry.space_group_name_H-M   'P 1'
#
loop_
_entity.id
_entity.type
_entity.pdbx_description
1 polymer ?
#
loop_
_entity_poly.entity_id
_entity_poly.type
_entity_poly.pdbx_seq_one_letter_code
_entity_poly.pdbx_strand_id
1 'polypeptide(L)'
;KKAEVDKAVITHPTVVGMFARLMREKGYQDMALADSCGNGTTSKVIYGTGMDMYLEKLDIPAIDYTTGIHVDYPKGIQAKEFILPKELLEKDCVISLCKMKTHALERITGAVKNSYGFVYGFHKAKGHTLYPSADSFARMLVDLNQYVKPRLYIMDGIVAMEGNGPGSGDPAPM
;
A
#
# COMPACT_ATOMS: atom_id res chain seq x y z
N LYS A 1 0.43 9.38 -1.76
CA LYS A 1 0.26 10.70 -2.39
C LYS A 1 -1.23 10.99 -2.43
N LYS A 2 -1.65 12.16 -1.91
CA LYS A 2 -3.04 12.61 -2.08
C LYS A 2 -3.26 12.91 -3.56
N ALA A 3 -4.33 12.36 -4.13
CA ALA A 3 -4.72 12.61 -5.50
C ALA A 3 -6.24 12.53 -5.62
N GLU A 4 -6.78 13.23 -6.59
CA GLU A 4 -8.19 13.12 -6.96
C GLU A 4 -8.47 11.72 -7.52
N VAL A 5 -9.67 11.23 -7.29
CA VAL A 5 -10.05 9.84 -7.63
C VAL A 5 -9.99 9.59 -9.14
N ASP A 6 -10.38 10.58 -9.92
CA ASP A 6 -10.38 10.55 -11.39
C ASP A 6 -8.98 10.42 -12.01
N LYS A 7 -7.92 10.75 -11.26
CA LYS A 7 -6.52 10.58 -11.70
C LYS A 7 -6.01 9.14 -11.62
N ALA A 8 -6.80 8.21 -11.12
CA ALA A 8 -6.44 6.80 -10.97
C ALA A 8 -5.10 6.53 -10.26
N VAL A 9 -4.64 7.45 -9.42
CA VAL A 9 -3.39 7.33 -8.65
C VAL A 9 -3.56 6.48 -7.40
N ILE A 10 -4.72 6.60 -6.74
CA ILE A 10 -5.07 5.92 -5.49
C ILE A 10 -6.15 4.86 -5.73
N THR A 11 -6.25 3.89 -4.84
CA THR A 11 -7.37 2.95 -4.82
C THR A 11 -8.69 3.71 -4.64
N HIS A 12 -9.70 3.35 -5.42
CA HIS A 12 -10.98 4.06 -5.41
C HIS A 12 -11.64 3.95 -4.01
N PRO A 13 -12.15 5.04 -3.44
CA PRO A 13 -12.73 5.03 -2.08
C PRO A 13 -13.84 4.01 -1.90
N THR A 14 -14.66 3.76 -2.92
CA THR A 14 -15.71 2.74 -2.89
C THR A 14 -15.15 1.33 -2.71
N VAL A 15 -14.01 1.00 -3.31
CA VAL A 15 -13.38 -0.32 -3.13
C VAL A 15 -12.99 -0.52 -1.67
N VAL A 16 -12.37 0.51 -1.07
CA VAL A 16 -12.00 0.49 0.34
C VAL A 16 -13.24 0.39 1.24
N GLY A 17 -14.24 1.25 1.00
CA GLY A 17 -15.46 1.32 1.81
C GLY A 17 -16.30 0.05 1.72
N MET A 18 -16.49 -0.49 0.52
CA MET A 18 -17.28 -1.72 0.33
C MET A 18 -16.58 -2.94 0.92
N PHE A 19 -15.27 -3.03 0.78
CA PHE A 19 -14.51 -4.10 1.40
C PHE A 19 -14.56 -4.01 2.92
N ALA A 20 -14.32 -2.84 3.49
CA ALA A 20 -14.40 -2.60 4.93
C ALA A 20 -15.78 -2.93 5.50
N ARG A 21 -16.86 -2.53 4.81
CA ARG A 21 -18.23 -2.89 5.16
C ARG A 21 -18.44 -4.39 5.15
N LEU A 22 -18.01 -5.09 4.09
CA LEU A 22 -18.11 -6.56 4.02
C LEU A 22 -17.40 -7.23 5.19
N MET A 23 -16.23 -6.75 5.58
CA MET A 23 -15.49 -7.29 6.72
C MET A 23 -16.23 -7.06 8.04
N ARG A 24 -16.85 -5.88 8.24
CA ARG A 24 -17.72 -5.62 9.39
C ARG A 24 -18.91 -6.58 9.45
N GLU A 25 -19.58 -6.80 8.32
CA GLU A 25 -20.69 -7.75 8.21
C GLU A 25 -20.27 -9.20 8.51
N LYS A 26 -18.99 -9.55 8.26
CA LYS A 26 -18.42 -10.85 8.63
C LYS A 26 -17.91 -10.94 10.06
N GLY A 27 -18.09 -9.88 10.86
CA GLY A 27 -17.79 -9.89 12.29
C GLY A 27 -16.38 -9.39 12.66
N TYR A 28 -15.57 -8.91 11.71
CA TYR A 28 -14.27 -8.33 12.04
C TYR A 28 -14.46 -6.94 12.65
N GLN A 29 -14.01 -6.76 13.89
CA GLN A 29 -14.20 -5.52 14.64
C GLN A 29 -12.91 -4.69 14.73
N ASP A 30 -11.77 -5.31 14.98
CA ASP A 30 -10.47 -4.61 15.03
C ASP A 30 -9.89 -4.48 13.62
N MET A 31 -10.27 -3.40 12.95
CA MET A 31 -9.76 -3.04 11.62
C MET A 31 -9.15 -1.65 11.64
N ALA A 32 -8.10 -1.44 10.85
CA ALA A 32 -7.51 -0.13 10.63
C ALA A 32 -7.06 0.00 9.18
N LEU A 33 -7.07 1.22 8.66
CA LEU A 33 -6.46 1.54 7.37
C LEU A 33 -5.11 2.23 7.59
N ALA A 34 -4.11 1.77 6.86
CA ALA A 34 -2.77 2.39 6.87
C ALA A 34 -2.17 2.45 5.46
N ASP A 35 -1.36 3.46 5.23
CA ASP A 35 -0.49 3.57 4.05
C ASP A 35 0.78 4.33 4.43
N SER A 36 1.90 3.95 3.91
CA SER A 36 3.13 4.70 4.08
C SER A 36 3.26 5.73 2.98
N CYS A 37 2.78 6.92 3.26
CA CYS A 37 2.84 8.05 2.33
C CYS A 37 4.28 8.57 2.20
N GLY A 38 4.69 8.96 1.00
CA GLY A 38 6.01 9.53 0.76
C GLY A 38 6.23 10.86 1.50
N ASN A 39 5.17 11.67 1.64
CA ASN A 39 5.14 12.89 2.43
C ASN A 39 3.83 12.96 3.21
N GLY A 40 3.92 13.21 4.51
CA GLY A 40 2.77 13.32 5.40
C GLY A 40 2.39 12.01 6.08
N THR A 41 1.28 12.05 6.77
CA THR A 41 0.73 10.92 7.52
C THR A 41 -0.43 10.28 6.75
N THR A 42 -0.78 9.05 7.08
CA THR A 42 -1.92 8.33 6.48
C THR A 42 -3.20 9.12 6.63
N SER A 43 -3.48 9.59 7.83
CA SER A 43 -4.67 10.38 8.15
C SER A 43 -4.78 11.65 7.30
N LYS A 44 -3.69 12.40 7.14
CA LYS A 44 -3.67 13.62 6.31
C LYS A 44 -3.86 13.35 4.82
N VAL A 45 -3.33 12.22 4.32
CA VAL A 45 -3.43 11.88 2.89
C VAL A 45 -4.81 11.34 2.55
N ILE A 46 -5.43 10.59 3.44
CA ILE A 46 -6.77 10.01 3.26
C ILE A 46 -7.84 11.11 3.33
N TYR A 47 -7.65 12.12 4.19
CA TYR A 47 -8.62 13.20 4.36
C TYR A 47 -8.91 13.93 3.03
N GLY A 48 -10.19 13.99 2.69
CA GLY A 48 -10.68 14.62 1.46
C GLY A 48 -10.42 13.80 0.19
N THR A 49 -10.11 12.50 0.30
CA THR A 49 -10.07 11.57 -0.84
C THR A 49 -11.39 10.83 -1.03
N GLY A 50 -12.33 10.98 -0.09
CA GLY A 50 -13.58 10.21 -0.03
C GLY A 50 -13.46 8.89 0.73
N MET A 51 -12.26 8.44 1.07
CA MET A 51 -12.05 7.26 1.94
C MET A 51 -12.43 7.59 3.39
N ASP A 52 -12.11 8.79 3.84
CA ASP A 52 -12.44 9.32 5.16
C ASP A 52 -13.93 9.14 5.51
N MET A 53 -14.82 9.46 4.58
CA MET A 53 -16.28 9.28 4.77
C MET A 53 -16.67 7.83 5.07
N TYR A 54 -16.05 6.85 4.39
CA TYR A 54 -16.32 5.43 4.63
C TYR A 54 -15.74 4.96 5.95
N LEU A 55 -14.52 5.40 6.27
CA LEU A 55 -13.83 5.03 7.50
C LEU A 55 -14.55 5.55 8.73
N GLU A 56 -14.96 6.81 8.74
CA GLU A 56 -15.75 7.42 9.81
C GLU A 56 -17.08 6.70 10.02
N LYS A 57 -17.82 6.44 8.94
CA LYS A 57 -19.12 5.73 9.02
C LYS A 57 -19.01 4.30 9.56
N LEU A 58 -17.86 3.65 9.36
CA LEU A 58 -17.62 2.27 9.79
C LEU A 58 -16.81 2.17 11.07
N ASP A 59 -16.46 3.32 11.69
CA ASP A 59 -15.59 3.39 12.86
C ASP A 59 -14.27 2.64 12.66
N ILE A 60 -13.58 2.95 11.54
CA ILE A 60 -12.28 2.35 11.20
C ILE A 60 -11.22 3.45 11.25
N PRO A 61 -10.24 3.38 12.17
CA PRO A 61 -9.20 4.38 12.26
C PRO A 61 -8.24 4.31 11.06
N ALA A 62 -7.85 5.49 10.57
CA ALA A 62 -6.66 5.65 9.74
C ALA A 62 -5.45 5.76 10.68
N ILE A 63 -4.56 4.78 10.64
CA ILE A 63 -3.37 4.76 11.52
C ILE A 63 -2.14 5.27 10.80
N ASP A 64 -1.39 6.10 11.49
CA ASP A 64 -0.10 6.60 11.04
C ASP A 64 1.03 5.68 11.53
N TYR A 65 2.01 5.46 10.69
CA TYR A 65 3.20 4.73 11.07
C TYR A 65 4.13 5.65 11.85
N THR A 66 4.35 5.35 13.13
CA THR A 66 5.11 6.20 14.06
C THR A 66 6.51 5.69 14.35
N THR A 67 6.72 4.37 14.34
CA THR A 67 7.97 3.75 14.73
C THR A 67 8.39 2.66 13.77
N GLY A 68 9.60 2.75 13.23
CA GLY A 68 10.21 1.70 12.42
C GLY A 68 10.93 0.68 13.29
N ILE A 69 10.60 -0.59 13.13
CA ILE A 69 11.25 -1.72 13.78
C ILE A 69 12.15 -2.44 12.77
N HIS A 70 13.40 -2.66 13.16
CA HIS A 70 14.31 -3.50 12.39
C HIS A 70 13.91 -4.96 12.52
N VAL A 71 13.79 -5.64 11.40
CA VAL A 71 13.46 -7.07 11.34
C VAL A 71 14.44 -7.79 10.43
N ASP A 72 15.02 -8.88 10.92
CA ASP A 72 15.91 -9.74 10.13
C ASP A 72 15.10 -10.69 9.27
N TYR A 73 15.55 -10.89 8.04
CA TYR A 73 14.99 -11.86 7.11
C TYR A 73 16.08 -12.68 6.40
N PRO A 74 16.80 -13.54 7.11
CA PRO A 74 17.94 -14.29 6.53
C PRO A 74 17.55 -15.19 5.36
N LYS A 75 16.28 -15.58 5.25
CA LYS A 75 15.72 -16.38 4.13
C LYS A 75 15.50 -15.59 2.84
N GLY A 76 15.50 -14.25 2.91
CA GLY A 76 15.30 -13.42 1.73
C GLY A 76 16.36 -13.70 0.67
N ILE A 77 16.01 -13.61 -0.59
CA ILE A 77 16.95 -13.79 -1.70
C ILE A 77 17.76 -12.51 -1.90
N GLN A 78 17.09 -11.37 -1.94
CA GLN A 78 17.64 -10.05 -2.22
C GLN A 78 17.80 -9.21 -0.96
N ALA A 79 16.75 -9.14 -0.12
CA ALA A 79 16.74 -8.36 1.12
C ALA A 79 16.86 -9.28 2.33
N LYS A 80 17.84 -8.99 3.20
CA LYS A 80 18.09 -9.78 4.42
C LYS A 80 17.51 -9.14 5.68
N GLU A 81 17.00 -7.93 5.55
CA GLU A 81 16.44 -7.14 6.64
C GLU A 81 15.42 -6.14 6.09
N PHE A 82 14.51 -5.70 6.94
CA PHE A 82 13.57 -4.62 6.63
C PHE A 82 13.41 -3.70 7.85
N ILE A 83 12.99 -2.46 7.59
CA ILE A 83 12.46 -1.57 8.62
C ILE A 83 10.97 -1.45 8.39
N LEU A 84 10.20 -2.08 9.26
CA LEU A 84 8.74 -2.14 9.14
C LEU A 84 8.06 -1.34 10.27
N PRO A 85 6.88 -0.78 10.03
CA PRO A 85 6.15 -0.07 11.08
C PRO A 85 5.75 -1.03 12.21
N LYS A 86 5.89 -0.57 13.45
CA LYS A 86 5.42 -1.29 14.63
C LYS A 86 3.93 -1.66 14.49
N GLU A 87 3.14 -0.70 14.05
CA GLU A 87 1.69 -0.83 13.89
C GLU A 87 1.31 -1.94 12.88
N LEU A 88 2.14 -2.20 11.88
CA LEU A 88 1.97 -3.32 10.95
C LEU A 88 2.27 -4.66 11.63
N LEU A 89 3.34 -4.70 12.40
CA LEU A 89 3.82 -5.94 13.05
C LEU A 89 2.89 -6.41 14.19
N GLU A 90 2.08 -5.51 14.73
CA GLU A 90 1.09 -5.79 15.77
C GLU A 90 -0.25 -6.32 15.24
N LYS A 91 -0.40 -6.45 13.91
CA LYS A 91 -1.65 -6.93 13.29
C LYS A 91 -1.56 -8.41 12.89
N ASP A 92 -2.60 -9.15 13.21
CA ASP A 92 -2.72 -10.59 12.89
C ASP A 92 -2.89 -10.85 11.39
N CYS A 93 -3.45 -9.89 10.67
CA CYS A 93 -3.78 -10.04 9.26
C CYS A 93 -3.60 -8.73 8.51
N VAL A 94 -2.95 -8.82 7.36
CA VAL A 94 -2.79 -7.70 6.42
C VAL A 94 -3.53 -8.03 5.14
N ILE A 95 -4.34 -7.07 4.67
CA ILE A 95 -5.03 -7.12 3.39
C ILE A 95 -4.57 -5.92 2.56
N SER A 96 -4.14 -6.18 1.35
CA SER A 96 -3.64 -5.14 0.45
C SER A 96 -4.72 -4.74 -0.56
N LEU A 97 -5.17 -3.49 -0.48
CA LEU A 97 -6.09 -2.88 -1.43
C LEU A 97 -5.29 -1.99 -2.36
N CYS A 98 -4.93 -2.49 -3.54
CA CYS A 98 -4.00 -1.84 -4.44
C CYS A 98 -4.69 -1.29 -5.70
N LYS A 99 -4.04 -0.32 -6.34
CA LYS A 99 -4.47 0.28 -7.62
C LYS A 99 -3.74 -0.37 -8.78
N MET A 100 -4.47 -0.71 -9.84
CA MET A 100 -3.89 -1.14 -11.11
C MET A 100 -3.35 0.08 -11.87
N LYS A 101 -2.03 0.21 -11.93
CA LYS A 101 -1.37 1.35 -12.59
C LYS A 101 0.02 1.03 -13.08
N THR A 102 0.46 1.76 -14.11
CA THR A 102 1.83 1.71 -14.62
C THR A 102 2.85 2.26 -13.61
N HIS A 103 4.11 1.95 -13.82
CA HIS A 103 5.22 2.43 -13.00
C HIS A 103 6.51 2.52 -13.84
N ALA A 104 7.22 3.64 -13.71
CA ALA A 104 8.43 3.90 -14.50
C ALA A 104 9.52 2.84 -14.31
N LEU A 105 9.81 2.41 -13.07
CA LEU A 105 10.82 1.39 -12.78
C LEU A 105 10.27 -0.04 -12.96
N GLU A 106 9.13 -0.37 -12.34
CA GLU A 106 8.61 -1.73 -12.23
C GLU A 106 7.58 -2.09 -13.30
N ARG A 107 7.38 -1.23 -14.30
CA ARG A 107 6.37 -1.36 -15.36
C ARG A 107 4.93 -1.30 -14.84
N ILE A 108 4.61 -2.04 -13.79
CA ILE A 108 3.28 -2.08 -13.17
C ILE A 108 3.36 -1.84 -11.66
N THR A 109 2.41 -1.12 -11.12
CA THR A 109 2.04 -1.13 -9.72
C THR A 109 0.79 -2.00 -9.56
N GLY A 110 0.92 -3.05 -8.82
CA GLY A 110 -0.16 -3.98 -8.51
C GLY A 110 0.03 -4.52 -7.09
N ALA A 111 -0.46 -5.71 -6.83
CA ALA A 111 -0.47 -6.32 -5.50
C ALA A 111 0.92 -6.36 -4.83
N VAL A 112 1.89 -6.98 -5.50
CA VAL A 112 3.24 -7.19 -4.93
C VAL A 112 3.95 -5.87 -4.69
N LYS A 113 3.91 -4.95 -5.65
CA LYS A 113 4.57 -3.65 -5.49
C LYS A 113 3.87 -2.74 -4.48
N ASN A 114 2.55 -2.86 -4.31
CA ASN A 114 1.83 -2.09 -3.30
C ASN A 114 2.37 -2.36 -1.88
N SER A 115 2.86 -3.56 -1.63
CA SER A 115 3.49 -3.95 -0.36
C SER A 115 4.73 -3.13 -0.01
N TYR A 116 5.31 -2.39 -0.97
CA TYR A 116 6.35 -1.42 -0.64
C TYR A 116 5.84 -0.30 0.30
N GLY A 117 4.53 -0.13 0.40
CA GLY A 117 3.86 0.64 1.43
C GLY A 117 4.14 0.17 2.86
N PHE A 118 4.60 -1.05 3.05
CA PHE A 118 4.97 -1.58 4.37
C PHE A 118 6.36 -1.14 4.85
N VAL A 119 7.21 -0.62 3.97
CA VAL A 119 8.53 -0.11 4.38
C VAL A 119 8.36 1.24 5.06
N TYR A 120 8.96 1.38 6.25
CA TYR A 120 8.81 2.56 7.11
C TYR A 120 9.59 3.78 6.58
N GLY A 121 8.90 4.91 6.49
CA GLY A 121 9.48 6.25 6.34
C GLY A 121 10.51 6.41 5.21
N PHE A 122 11.64 7.04 5.51
CA PHE A 122 12.73 7.31 4.56
C PHE A 122 13.44 6.06 4.04
N HIS A 123 13.24 4.89 4.66
CA HIS A 123 13.78 3.63 4.18
C HIS A 123 13.25 3.25 2.79
N LYS A 124 12.10 3.79 2.38
CA LYS A 124 11.62 3.70 0.98
C LYS A 124 12.57 4.35 -0.01
N ALA A 125 13.01 5.57 0.25
CA ALA A 125 13.97 6.25 -0.62
C ALA A 125 15.31 5.49 -0.67
N LYS A 126 15.79 5.04 0.50
CA LYS A 126 16.99 4.20 0.63
C LYS A 126 16.87 2.90 -0.18
N GLY A 127 15.71 2.26 -0.19
CA GLY A 127 15.46 1.03 -0.94
C GLY A 127 15.66 1.22 -2.46
N HIS A 128 15.24 2.35 -3.03
CA HIS A 128 15.51 2.64 -4.45
C HIS A 128 17.01 2.82 -4.75
N THR A 129 17.78 3.27 -3.78
CA THR A 129 19.24 3.37 -3.90
C THR A 129 19.94 2.01 -3.74
N LEU A 130 19.48 1.19 -2.79
CA LEU A 130 20.04 -0.13 -2.53
C LEU A 130 19.70 -1.15 -3.63
N TYR A 131 18.53 -1.00 -4.27
CA TYR A 131 18.02 -1.88 -5.32
C TYR A 131 17.72 -1.07 -6.59
N PRO A 132 18.79 -0.60 -7.31
CA PRO A 132 18.61 0.40 -8.37
C PRO A 132 18.06 -0.17 -9.68
N SER A 133 18.12 -1.48 -9.89
CA SER A 133 17.56 -2.12 -11.09
C SER A 133 16.16 -2.67 -10.82
N ALA A 134 15.35 -2.74 -11.88
CA ALA A 134 14.02 -3.34 -11.79
C ALA A 134 14.06 -4.77 -11.26
N ASP A 135 15.03 -5.59 -11.69
CA ASP A 135 15.18 -6.97 -11.20
C ASP A 135 15.51 -7.01 -9.70
N SER A 136 16.50 -6.25 -9.23
CA SER A 136 16.87 -6.22 -7.81
C SER A 136 15.74 -5.68 -6.93
N PHE A 137 15.04 -4.67 -7.41
CA PHE A 137 13.90 -4.10 -6.69
C PHE A 137 12.72 -5.08 -6.65
N ALA A 138 12.41 -5.75 -7.77
CA ALA A 138 11.36 -6.77 -7.83
C ALA A 138 11.63 -7.94 -6.87
N ARG A 139 12.87 -8.44 -6.82
CA ARG A 139 13.28 -9.49 -5.88
C ARG A 139 13.12 -9.07 -4.42
N MET A 140 13.52 -7.84 -4.08
CA MET A 140 13.30 -7.29 -2.75
C MET A 140 11.79 -7.20 -2.41
N LEU A 141 10.94 -6.81 -3.38
CA LEU A 141 9.49 -6.79 -3.19
C LEU A 141 8.92 -8.20 -2.93
N VAL A 142 9.42 -9.21 -3.60
CA VAL A 142 9.03 -10.61 -3.34
C VAL A 142 9.43 -11.02 -1.92
N ASP A 143 10.66 -10.72 -1.50
CA ASP A 143 11.13 -10.98 -0.14
C ASP A 143 10.24 -10.29 0.91
N LEU A 144 9.90 -9.02 0.69
CA LEU A 144 9.01 -8.26 1.57
C LEU A 144 7.62 -8.89 1.67
N ASN A 145 7.05 -9.31 0.53
CA ASN A 145 5.75 -9.98 0.51
C ASN A 145 5.79 -11.33 1.22
N GLN A 146 6.87 -12.08 1.07
CA GLN A 146 7.05 -13.35 1.78
C GLN A 146 7.26 -13.16 3.29
N TYR A 147 7.83 -12.04 3.70
CA TYR A 147 7.97 -11.70 5.12
C TYR A 147 6.63 -11.31 5.74
N VAL A 148 5.95 -10.31 5.17
CA VAL A 148 4.68 -9.77 5.71
C VAL A 148 3.50 -10.72 5.50
N LYS A 149 3.49 -11.46 4.40
CA LYS A 149 2.45 -12.46 4.04
C LYS A 149 1.03 -11.88 4.06
N PRO A 150 0.71 -10.85 3.29
CA PRO A 150 -0.66 -10.40 3.17
C PRO A 150 -1.59 -11.57 2.82
N ARG A 151 -2.72 -11.66 3.50
CA ARG A 151 -3.68 -12.79 3.31
C ARG A 151 -4.51 -12.66 2.05
N LEU A 152 -4.71 -11.42 1.60
CA LEU A 152 -5.53 -11.13 0.44
C LEU A 152 -5.01 -9.87 -0.25
N TYR A 153 -5.08 -9.89 -1.57
CA TYR A 153 -4.85 -8.73 -2.41
C TYR A 153 -6.10 -8.47 -3.23
N ILE A 154 -6.60 -7.24 -3.18
CA ILE A 154 -7.69 -6.78 -4.03
C ILE A 154 -7.15 -5.64 -4.87
N MET A 155 -7.17 -5.81 -6.19
CA MET A 155 -6.68 -4.81 -7.11
C MET A 155 -7.84 -4.07 -7.77
N ASP A 156 -7.89 -2.78 -7.51
CA ASP A 156 -8.83 -1.86 -8.13
C ASP A 156 -8.42 -1.57 -9.58
N GLY A 157 -9.20 -2.08 -10.51
CA GLY A 157 -9.08 -1.85 -11.95
C GLY A 157 -10.29 -1.13 -12.53
N ILE A 158 -11.19 -0.54 -11.71
CA ILE A 158 -12.39 0.18 -12.20
C ILE A 158 -11.98 1.28 -13.19
N VAL A 159 -10.99 2.09 -12.79
CA VAL A 159 -10.25 2.98 -13.67
C VAL A 159 -8.77 2.74 -13.39
N ALA A 160 -8.09 2.07 -14.27
CA ALA A 160 -6.65 1.84 -14.18
C ALA A 160 -5.86 3.10 -14.58
N MET A 161 -4.53 3.04 -14.51
CA MET A 161 -3.66 4.08 -15.06
C MET A 161 -2.70 3.47 -16.07
N GLU A 162 -2.59 4.09 -17.21
CA GLU A 162 -1.59 3.77 -18.22
C GLU A 162 -0.57 4.91 -18.40
N GLY A 163 0.40 4.75 -19.30
CA GLY A 163 1.39 5.77 -19.60
C GLY A 163 2.42 5.97 -18.49
N ASN A 164 2.73 7.21 -18.15
CA ASN A 164 3.83 7.60 -17.27
C ASN A 164 3.47 7.52 -15.77
N GLY A 165 3.12 6.32 -15.29
CA GLY A 165 2.87 6.10 -13.85
C GLY A 165 4.13 6.18 -12.99
N PRO A 166 3.98 6.20 -11.65
CA PRO A 166 2.79 5.88 -10.88
C PRO A 166 1.91 7.09 -10.48
N GLY A 167 2.13 8.26 -11.00
CA GLY A 167 1.40 9.45 -10.56
C GLY A 167 1.18 10.51 -11.62
N SER A 168 1.59 10.24 -12.86
CA SER A 168 1.52 11.17 -14.00
C SER A 168 1.06 10.47 -15.28
N GLY A 169 0.49 9.27 -15.16
CA GLY A 169 -0.15 8.59 -16.28
C GLY A 169 -1.59 9.01 -16.45
N ASP A 170 -2.23 8.46 -17.46
CA ASP A 170 -3.60 8.76 -17.88
C ASP A 170 -4.58 7.71 -17.32
N PRO A 171 -5.78 8.11 -16.88
CA PRO A 171 -6.83 7.19 -16.48
C PRO A 171 -7.27 6.32 -17.65
N ALA A 172 -7.35 5.01 -17.45
CA ALA A 172 -7.81 4.03 -18.43
C ALA A 172 -8.96 3.21 -17.84
N PRO A 173 -10.20 3.44 -18.25
CA PRO A 173 -11.34 2.59 -17.88
C PRO A 173 -11.12 1.16 -18.37
N MET A 174 -11.43 0.17 -17.50
CA MET A 174 -11.27 -1.26 -17.79
C MET A 174 -12.62 -1.91 -18.10
#